data_5050895ae99ab3382dcc76d17aa96222
#
_entry.id   5050895ae99ab3382dcc76d17aa96222
#
_cell.length_a   1.000
_cell.length_b   1.000
_cell.length_c   1.000
_cell.angle_alpha   90.00
_cell.angle_beta   90.00
_cell.angle_gamma   90.00
#
_symmetry.space_group_name_H-M   'P 1'
#
loop_
_entity.id
_entity.type
_entity.pdbx_description
1 polymer ?
#
loop_
_entity_poly.entity_id
_entity_poly.type
_entity_poly.pdbx_seq_one_letter_code
_entity_poly.pdbx_strand_id
1 'polypeptide(L)'
;MAYAERFSRQQTQVRPALALMSLILLAGAAGCGPKAWRGGPGTEHPQLDEPAMSITLDRRDIEYLVSENIKAFTQSAIWNETIIKSDAPPFVAIWPLQNATTQHIEDQASAILSSIETHLVNSRQVRVVSRERQAELVTELRLRQSDIYDPATAGKLGRQLGAQYFVTGRITSVDERFKGTHRLQYSLILQVIEVETGLIRFQNEAVRSKALAR
;
A
#
# COMPACT_ATOMS: atom_id res chain seq x y z
N MET A 1 39.87 -19.37 76.82
CA MET A 1 39.16 -18.20 76.30
C MET A 1 39.90 -17.56 75.10
N ALA A 2 40.35 -18.33 74.13
CA ALA A 2 41.13 -17.79 72.97
C ALA A 2 40.64 -18.30 71.60
N TYR A 3 39.44 -18.89 71.54
CA TYR A 3 38.92 -19.51 70.28
C TYR A 3 37.73 -18.78 69.66
N ALA A 4 37.15 -17.82 70.39
CA ALA A 4 35.94 -17.10 69.94
C ALA A 4 36.23 -15.81 69.15
N GLU A 5 37.43 -15.24 69.24
CA GLU A 5 37.77 -13.97 68.58
C GLU A 5 38.28 -14.08 67.14
N ARG A 6 38.63 -15.28 66.67
CA ARG A 6 39.13 -15.47 65.30
C ARG A 6 38.01 -15.62 64.23
N PHE A 7 36.78 -15.88 64.66
CA PHE A 7 35.69 -16.11 63.70
C PHE A 7 34.93 -14.82 63.31
N SER A 8 35.08 -13.74 64.09
CA SER A 8 34.37 -12.50 63.83
C SER A 8 35.04 -11.55 62.81
N ARG A 9 36.35 -11.75 62.52
CA ARG A 9 37.08 -10.87 61.58
C ARG A 9 37.03 -11.28 60.12
N GLN A 10 36.56 -12.49 59.78
CA GLN A 10 36.48 -12.94 58.40
C GLN A 10 35.16 -12.64 57.69
N GLN A 11 34.11 -12.25 58.42
CA GLN A 11 32.79 -11.96 57.81
C GLN A 11 32.63 -10.51 57.30
N THR A 12 33.51 -9.60 57.66
CA THR A 12 33.36 -8.17 57.33
C THR A 12 34.02 -7.74 56.01
N GLN A 13 34.83 -8.60 55.42
CA GLN A 13 35.57 -8.23 54.19
C GLN A 13 34.87 -8.62 52.88
N VAL A 14 33.80 -9.46 52.91
CA VAL A 14 33.16 -9.99 51.67
C VAL A 14 32.00 -9.13 51.22
N ARG A 15 31.44 -8.27 52.09
CA ARG A 15 30.24 -7.47 51.77
C ARG A 15 30.42 -6.32 50.79
N PRO A 16 31.54 -5.57 50.75
CA PRO A 16 31.65 -4.47 49.81
C PRO A 16 31.89 -4.95 48.34
N ALA A 17 32.56 -6.09 48.12
CA ALA A 17 32.82 -6.61 46.78
C ALA A 17 31.56 -7.15 46.10
N LEU A 18 30.65 -7.78 46.84
CA LEU A 18 29.36 -8.25 46.32
C LEU A 18 28.40 -7.09 46.00
N ALA A 19 28.45 -6.01 46.81
CA ALA A 19 27.61 -4.82 46.53
C ALA A 19 28.10 -4.04 45.33
N LEU A 20 29.42 -3.94 45.05
CA LEU A 20 29.96 -3.33 43.85
C LEU A 20 29.66 -4.13 42.59
N MET A 21 29.73 -5.47 42.67
CA MET A 21 29.45 -6.34 41.53
C MET A 21 27.96 -6.35 41.16
N SER A 22 27.04 -6.19 42.12
CA SER A 22 25.61 -6.02 41.86
C SER A 22 25.28 -4.66 41.24
N LEU A 23 26.01 -3.60 41.59
CA LEU A 23 25.80 -2.26 41.02
C LEU A 23 26.28 -2.16 39.57
N ILE A 24 27.32 -2.88 39.20
CA ILE A 24 27.84 -2.93 37.81
C ILE A 24 26.91 -3.73 36.89
N LEU A 25 26.21 -4.77 37.41
CA LEU A 25 25.23 -5.52 36.61
C LEU A 25 23.95 -4.73 36.32
N LEU A 26 23.57 -3.76 37.17
CA LEU A 26 22.38 -2.91 36.92
C LEU A 26 22.65 -1.77 35.92
N ALA A 27 23.89 -1.35 35.73
CA ALA A 27 24.25 -0.28 34.80
C ALA A 27 24.26 -0.73 33.32
N GLY A 28 24.31 -2.06 33.07
CA GLY A 28 24.34 -2.63 31.71
C GLY A 28 22.96 -2.75 31.01
N ALA A 29 21.85 -2.43 31.70
CA ALA A 29 20.50 -2.60 31.16
C ALA A 29 19.91 -1.32 30.54
N ALA A 30 20.72 -0.28 30.28
CA ALA A 30 20.30 0.83 29.41
C ALA A 30 20.29 0.32 27.96
N GLY A 31 19.28 -0.52 27.64
CA GLY A 31 19.08 -1.10 26.33
C GLY A 31 18.89 0.01 25.30
N CYS A 32 19.81 0.10 24.34
CA CYS A 32 19.58 0.78 23.09
C CYS A 32 18.46 0.02 22.34
N GLY A 33 17.22 0.26 22.72
CA GLY A 33 16.07 -0.19 21.92
C GLY A 33 16.08 0.50 20.56
N PRO A 34 15.52 -0.12 19.51
CA PRO A 34 15.40 0.51 18.21
C PRO A 34 14.61 1.83 18.35
N LYS A 35 15.18 2.92 17.82
CA LYS A 35 14.52 4.22 17.78
C LYS A 35 13.67 4.31 16.53
N ALA A 36 12.40 4.70 16.69
CA ALA A 36 11.55 5.07 15.55
C ALA A 36 11.80 6.53 15.18
N TRP A 37 11.80 6.81 13.88
CA TRP A 37 11.98 8.15 13.31
C TRP A 37 10.75 8.55 12.53
N ARG A 38 10.47 9.86 12.49
CA ARG A 38 9.40 10.43 11.64
C ARG A 38 10.00 10.98 10.37
N GLY A 39 9.41 10.60 9.21
CA GLY A 39 9.73 11.12 7.89
C GLY A 39 8.79 12.24 7.45
N GLY A 40 9.18 12.95 6.38
CA GLY A 40 8.37 13.98 5.74
C GLY A 40 8.71 15.41 6.17
N PRO A 41 8.14 16.42 5.49
CA PRO A 41 8.44 17.83 5.72
C PRO A 41 8.21 18.26 7.16
N GLY A 42 9.16 19.01 7.74
CA GLY A 42 9.07 19.53 9.10
C GLY A 42 9.40 18.53 10.21
N THR A 43 9.92 17.36 9.89
CA THR A 43 10.34 16.32 10.83
C THR A 43 11.86 16.26 10.99
N GLU A 44 12.33 15.38 11.92
CA GLU A 44 13.76 15.13 12.15
C GLU A 44 14.48 14.54 10.94
N HIS A 45 13.75 13.79 10.10
CA HIS A 45 14.25 13.16 8.88
C HIS A 45 13.36 13.47 7.67
N PRO A 46 13.45 14.70 7.10
CA PRO A 46 12.55 15.11 6.02
C PRO A 46 12.57 14.20 4.79
N GLN A 47 13.71 13.57 4.52
CA GLN A 47 13.94 12.72 3.35
C GLN A 47 13.82 11.21 3.65
N LEU A 48 13.31 10.83 4.82
CA LEU A 48 13.22 9.41 5.21
C LEU A 48 12.44 8.57 4.19
N ASP A 49 11.42 9.15 3.60
CA ASP A 49 10.55 8.48 2.62
C ASP A 49 11.08 8.56 1.18
N GLU A 50 12.21 9.23 0.93
CA GLU A 50 12.72 9.44 -0.43
C GLU A 50 13.50 8.26 -1.02
N PRO A 51 14.45 7.64 -0.27
CA PRO A 51 15.20 6.52 -0.80
C PRO A 51 14.35 5.25 -0.83
N ALA A 52 14.48 4.47 -1.91
CA ALA A 52 13.88 3.16 -1.98
C ALA A 52 14.58 2.21 -0.99
N MET A 53 13.86 1.78 0.04
CA MET A 53 14.39 0.86 1.05
C MET A 53 14.45 -0.60 0.55
N SER A 54 13.69 -0.91 -0.49
CA SER A 54 13.63 -2.24 -1.10
C SER A 54 13.15 -2.14 -2.55
N ILE A 55 13.15 -3.26 -3.28
CA ILE A 55 12.56 -3.35 -4.62
C ILE A 55 11.06 -3.66 -4.61
N THR A 56 10.43 -3.85 -3.44
CA THR A 56 8.98 -4.00 -3.34
C THR A 56 8.27 -2.67 -3.56
N LEU A 57 6.99 -2.72 -3.93
CA LEU A 57 6.17 -1.52 -4.06
C LEU A 57 6.07 -0.77 -2.73
N ASP A 58 6.43 0.48 -2.75
CA ASP A 58 6.25 1.40 -1.63
C ASP A 58 5.23 2.51 -1.94
N ARG A 59 5.01 3.39 -0.97
CA ARG A 59 4.04 4.47 -1.09
C ARG A 59 4.34 5.41 -2.27
N ARG A 60 5.62 5.76 -2.50
CA ARG A 60 6.00 6.66 -3.60
C ARG A 60 5.78 6.03 -4.98
N ASP A 61 6.02 4.73 -5.08
CA ASP A 61 5.72 4.00 -6.31
C ASP A 61 4.22 4.02 -6.61
N ILE A 62 3.39 3.80 -5.57
CA ILE A 62 1.93 3.83 -5.68
C ILE A 62 1.45 5.23 -6.09
N GLU A 63 1.91 6.28 -5.41
CA GLU A 63 1.58 7.66 -5.73
C GLU A 63 1.93 8.00 -7.19
N TYR A 64 3.11 7.60 -7.66
CA TYR A 64 3.54 7.80 -9.04
C TYR A 64 2.65 7.04 -10.02
N LEU A 65 2.46 5.72 -9.84
CA LEU A 65 1.69 4.88 -10.75
C LEU A 65 0.23 5.35 -10.86
N VAL A 66 -0.37 5.75 -9.73
CA VAL A 66 -1.74 6.28 -9.72
C VAL A 66 -1.81 7.65 -10.37
N SER A 67 -0.91 8.58 -10.02
CA SER A 67 -0.94 9.94 -10.56
C SER A 67 -0.78 9.97 -12.08
N GLU A 68 0.12 9.17 -12.65
CA GLU A 68 0.29 9.08 -14.10
C GLU A 68 -0.95 8.50 -14.80
N ASN A 69 -1.57 7.47 -14.22
CA ASN A 69 -2.81 6.90 -14.76
C ASN A 69 -3.99 7.89 -14.67
N ILE A 70 -4.15 8.58 -13.55
CA ILE A 70 -5.22 9.57 -13.36
C ILE A 70 -5.02 10.77 -14.29
N LYS A 71 -3.78 11.23 -14.44
CA LYS A 71 -3.44 12.30 -15.39
C LYS A 71 -3.82 11.92 -16.83
N ALA A 72 -3.43 10.72 -17.27
CA ALA A 72 -3.81 10.21 -18.59
C ALA A 72 -5.33 10.09 -18.72
N PHE A 73 -6.03 9.62 -17.69
CA PHE A 73 -7.49 9.51 -17.70
C PHE A 73 -8.17 10.88 -17.83
N THR A 74 -7.75 11.86 -17.04
CA THR A 74 -8.34 13.21 -17.09
C THR A 74 -8.03 13.97 -18.39
N GLN A 75 -7.02 13.54 -19.14
CA GLN A 75 -6.69 14.07 -20.46
C GLN A 75 -7.38 13.31 -21.61
N SER A 76 -8.04 12.19 -21.32
CA SER A 76 -8.65 11.32 -22.34
C SER A 76 -9.92 11.90 -22.95
N ALA A 77 -10.29 11.40 -24.15
CA ALA A 77 -11.52 11.79 -24.82
C ALA A 77 -12.77 11.44 -23.98
N ILE A 78 -12.82 10.25 -23.35
CA ILE A 78 -13.95 9.89 -22.50
C ILE A 78 -14.16 10.89 -21.37
N TRP A 79 -13.08 11.35 -20.73
CA TRP A 79 -13.16 12.34 -19.67
C TRP A 79 -13.70 13.68 -20.18
N ASN A 80 -13.09 14.20 -21.24
CA ASN A 80 -13.37 15.55 -21.72
C ASN A 80 -14.65 15.65 -22.56
N GLU A 81 -15.03 14.59 -23.26
CA GLU A 81 -16.16 14.63 -24.20
C GLU A 81 -17.42 13.93 -23.67
N THR A 82 -17.25 13.00 -22.72
CA THR A 82 -18.38 12.25 -22.18
C THR A 82 -18.66 12.62 -20.72
N ILE A 83 -17.64 12.51 -19.84
CA ILE A 83 -17.85 12.71 -18.40
C ILE A 83 -18.12 14.18 -18.08
N ILE A 84 -17.27 15.11 -18.53
CA ILE A 84 -17.41 16.54 -18.24
C ILE A 84 -18.65 17.14 -18.90
N LYS A 85 -19.01 16.66 -20.10
CA LYS A 85 -20.16 17.18 -20.85
C LYS A 85 -21.49 16.51 -20.49
N SER A 86 -21.48 15.59 -19.53
CA SER A 86 -22.71 14.94 -19.07
C SER A 86 -23.56 15.90 -18.26
N ASP A 87 -24.88 15.86 -18.45
CA ASP A 87 -25.87 16.70 -17.71
C ASP A 87 -25.79 16.48 -16.20
N ALA A 88 -25.38 15.29 -15.77
CA ALA A 88 -25.12 14.96 -14.37
C ALA A 88 -23.85 14.10 -14.27
N PRO A 89 -23.04 14.29 -13.21
CA PRO A 89 -21.87 13.45 -12.98
C PRO A 89 -22.22 11.95 -12.97
N PRO A 90 -21.58 11.13 -13.81
CA PRO A 90 -21.89 9.70 -13.88
C PRO A 90 -21.47 8.96 -12.61
N PHE A 91 -22.19 7.88 -12.29
CA PHE A 91 -21.81 6.99 -11.20
C PHE A 91 -20.71 6.03 -11.64
N VAL A 92 -19.65 5.97 -10.84
CA VAL A 92 -18.47 5.14 -11.06
C VAL A 92 -18.31 4.19 -9.89
N ALA A 93 -18.16 2.90 -10.17
CA ALA A 93 -17.76 1.91 -9.19
C ALA A 93 -16.29 1.53 -9.38
N ILE A 94 -15.55 1.42 -8.28
CA ILE A 94 -14.15 1.02 -8.31
C ILE A 94 -14.08 -0.48 -8.08
N TRP A 95 -13.60 -1.21 -9.08
CA TRP A 95 -13.51 -2.66 -9.05
C TRP A 95 -12.15 -3.13 -8.53
N PRO A 96 -12.05 -4.30 -7.89
CA PRO A 96 -10.77 -4.82 -7.42
C PRO A 96 -9.70 -4.87 -8.51
N LEU A 97 -8.47 -4.57 -8.14
CA LEU A 97 -7.30 -4.76 -9.02
C LEU A 97 -6.92 -6.23 -9.11
N GLN A 98 -6.61 -6.68 -10.31
CA GLN A 98 -6.01 -7.99 -10.52
C GLN A 98 -4.51 -7.94 -10.17
N ASN A 99 -4.10 -8.74 -9.19
CA ASN A 99 -2.68 -8.96 -8.93
C ASN A 99 -2.16 -10.04 -9.90
N ALA A 100 -1.36 -9.61 -10.87
CA ALA A 100 -0.65 -10.49 -11.81
C ALA A 100 0.88 -10.45 -11.58
N THR A 101 1.31 -10.06 -10.38
CA THR A 101 2.69 -10.17 -9.91
C THR A 101 2.91 -11.50 -9.22
N THR A 102 4.17 -11.85 -8.95
CA THR A 102 4.54 -13.01 -8.12
C THR A 102 4.58 -12.69 -6.62
N GLN A 103 4.20 -11.47 -6.23
CA GLN A 103 4.31 -10.97 -4.86
C GLN A 103 2.93 -10.86 -4.20
N HIS A 104 2.91 -10.97 -2.87
CA HIS A 104 1.75 -10.61 -2.06
C HIS A 104 1.71 -9.09 -1.92
N ILE A 105 0.75 -8.45 -2.59
CA ILE A 105 0.61 -6.99 -2.66
C ILE A 105 -0.82 -6.54 -2.31
N GLU A 106 -1.52 -7.28 -1.47
CA GLU A 106 -2.92 -7.01 -1.11
C GLU A 106 -3.08 -5.62 -0.48
N ASP A 107 -2.17 -5.25 0.44
CA ASP A 107 -2.17 -3.94 1.10
C ASP A 107 -1.86 -2.83 0.10
N GLN A 108 -0.89 -3.04 -0.79
CA GLN A 108 -0.53 -2.10 -1.85
C GLN A 108 -1.66 -1.96 -2.87
N ALA A 109 -2.32 -3.04 -3.25
CA ALA A 109 -3.49 -3.00 -4.13
C ALA A 109 -4.64 -2.21 -3.48
N SER A 110 -4.89 -2.40 -2.19
CA SER A 110 -5.87 -1.62 -1.43
C SER A 110 -5.50 -0.13 -1.38
N ALA A 111 -4.23 0.20 -1.17
CA ALA A 111 -3.73 1.57 -1.18
C ALA A 111 -3.88 2.24 -2.56
N ILE A 112 -3.60 1.51 -3.65
CA ILE A 112 -3.82 1.98 -5.03
C ILE A 112 -5.30 2.32 -5.25
N LEU A 113 -6.21 1.42 -4.88
CA LEU A 113 -7.66 1.65 -5.02
C LEU A 113 -8.14 2.86 -4.21
N SER A 114 -7.64 3.01 -2.97
CA SER A 114 -7.98 4.17 -2.11
C SER A 114 -7.45 5.48 -2.68
N SER A 115 -6.27 5.47 -3.28
CA SER A 115 -5.69 6.63 -3.95
C SER A 115 -6.51 7.02 -5.20
N ILE A 116 -6.90 6.05 -6.03
CA ILE A 116 -7.78 6.27 -7.19
C ILE A 116 -9.12 6.85 -6.74
N GLU A 117 -9.75 6.26 -5.72
CA GLU A 117 -11.01 6.72 -5.15
C GLU A 117 -10.93 8.18 -4.71
N THR A 118 -9.85 8.53 -3.98
CA THR A 118 -9.62 9.89 -3.52
C THR A 118 -9.50 10.89 -4.67
N HIS A 119 -8.77 10.56 -5.73
CA HIS A 119 -8.64 11.40 -6.91
C HIS A 119 -9.99 11.60 -7.62
N LEU A 120 -10.76 10.53 -7.81
CA LEU A 120 -12.05 10.58 -8.49
C LEU A 120 -13.07 11.38 -7.69
N VAL A 121 -13.19 11.16 -6.39
CA VAL A 121 -14.10 11.93 -5.50
C VAL A 121 -13.73 13.42 -5.52
N ASN A 122 -12.45 13.75 -5.40
CA ASN A 122 -11.98 15.12 -5.37
C ASN A 122 -12.15 15.85 -6.72
N SER A 123 -12.24 15.13 -7.83
CA SER A 123 -12.49 15.71 -9.15
C SER A 123 -13.87 16.37 -9.25
N ARG A 124 -14.86 15.91 -8.48
CA ARG A 124 -16.26 16.30 -8.51
C ARG A 124 -16.96 16.08 -9.87
N GLN A 125 -16.28 15.45 -10.82
CA GLN A 125 -16.81 15.16 -12.15
C GLN A 125 -17.53 13.82 -12.24
N VAL A 126 -17.35 12.99 -11.21
CA VAL A 126 -17.98 11.66 -11.10
C VAL A 126 -18.54 11.46 -9.68
N ARG A 127 -19.50 10.57 -9.55
CA ARG A 127 -20.06 10.10 -8.27
C ARG A 127 -19.50 8.71 -8.00
N VAL A 128 -18.64 8.57 -7.01
CA VAL A 128 -18.03 7.28 -6.70
C VAL A 128 -18.93 6.50 -5.75
N VAL A 129 -19.23 5.25 -6.11
CA VAL A 129 -19.97 4.32 -5.25
C VAL A 129 -19.03 3.77 -4.19
N SER A 130 -19.43 3.81 -2.90
CA SER A 130 -18.64 3.29 -1.79
C SER A 130 -18.22 1.84 -2.03
N ARG A 131 -16.95 1.53 -1.81
CA ARG A 131 -16.41 0.15 -1.93
C ARG A 131 -16.99 -0.79 -0.88
N GLU A 132 -17.30 -0.28 0.32
CA GLU A 132 -17.96 -1.06 1.37
C GLU A 132 -19.34 -1.52 0.92
N ARG A 133 -20.13 -0.61 0.34
CA ARG A 133 -21.45 -0.96 -0.21
C ARG A 133 -21.34 -1.97 -1.36
N GLN A 134 -20.30 -1.88 -2.18
CA GLN A 134 -20.04 -2.88 -3.22
C GLN A 134 -19.73 -4.24 -2.61
N ALA A 135 -18.88 -4.29 -1.54
CA ALA A 135 -18.53 -5.53 -0.84
C ALA A 135 -19.75 -6.19 -0.18
N GLU A 136 -20.63 -5.39 0.43
CA GLU A 136 -21.91 -5.86 0.99
C GLU A 136 -22.78 -6.52 -0.09
N LEU A 137 -22.95 -5.86 -1.24
CA LEU A 137 -23.73 -6.39 -2.35
C LEU A 137 -23.11 -7.65 -2.95
N VAL A 138 -21.79 -7.70 -3.09
CA VAL A 138 -21.07 -8.91 -3.54
C VAL A 138 -21.31 -10.08 -2.58
N THR A 139 -21.28 -9.81 -1.28
CA THR A 139 -21.53 -10.82 -0.24
C THR A 139 -23.00 -11.30 -0.31
N GLU A 140 -23.95 -10.40 -0.48
CA GLU A 140 -25.37 -10.72 -0.63
C GLU A 140 -25.63 -11.60 -1.86
N LEU A 141 -24.98 -11.30 -2.97
CA LEU A 141 -25.07 -12.08 -4.19
C LEU A 141 -24.31 -13.41 -4.15
N ARG A 142 -23.59 -13.68 -3.05
CA ARG A 142 -22.76 -14.87 -2.86
C ARG A 142 -21.76 -15.10 -4.00
N LEU A 143 -21.23 -14.04 -4.56
CA LEU A 143 -20.24 -14.12 -5.62
C LEU A 143 -18.88 -14.56 -5.06
N ARG A 144 -18.26 -15.55 -5.72
CA ARG A 144 -16.88 -15.94 -5.45
C ARG A 144 -15.92 -14.91 -6.07
N GLN A 145 -14.72 -14.77 -5.51
CA GLN A 145 -13.74 -13.82 -6.01
C GLN A 145 -13.37 -14.05 -7.50
N SER A 146 -13.39 -15.31 -7.96
CA SER A 146 -13.21 -15.67 -9.36
C SER A 146 -14.31 -15.13 -10.28
N ASP A 147 -15.54 -15.06 -9.78
CA ASP A 147 -16.70 -14.65 -10.54
C ASP A 147 -16.79 -13.13 -10.69
N ILE A 148 -16.09 -12.39 -9.81
CA ILE A 148 -16.00 -10.92 -9.85
C ILE A 148 -15.32 -10.43 -11.13
N TYR A 149 -14.39 -11.21 -11.68
CA TYR A 149 -13.68 -10.87 -12.92
C TYR A 149 -14.41 -11.29 -14.19
N ASP A 150 -15.53 -12.00 -14.07
CA ASP A 150 -16.37 -12.31 -15.22
C ASP A 150 -17.16 -11.07 -15.67
N PRO A 151 -17.04 -10.63 -16.96
CA PRO A 151 -17.71 -9.44 -17.47
C PRO A 151 -19.24 -9.45 -17.31
N ALA A 152 -19.87 -10.65 -17.43
CA ALA A 152 -21.32 -10.77 -17.27
C ALA A 152 -21.75 -10.51 -15.83
N THR A 153 -20.99 -11.00 -14.86
CA THR A 153 -21.23 -10.79 -13.42
C THR A 153 -20.96 -9.34 -13.04
N ALA A 154 -19.86 -8.76 -13.54
CA ALA A 154 -19.55 -7.34 -13.35
C ALA A 154 -20.66 -6.44 -13.90
N GLY A 155 -21.19 -6.75 -15.08
CA GLY A 155 -22.29 -5.99 -15.69
C GLY A 155 -23.59 -6.03 -14.86
N LYS A 156 -23.94 -7.18 -14.27
CA LYS A 156 -25.12 -7.31 -13.38
C LYS A 156 -24.97 -6.44 -12.13
N LEU A 157 -23.79 -6.54 -11.47
CA LEU A 157 -23.52 -5.79 -10.26
C LEU A 157 -23.47 -4.29 -10.51
N GLY A 158 -22.87 -3.87 -11.62
CA GLY A 158 -22.84 -2.46 -12.02
C GLY A 158 -24.25 -1.87 -12.16
N ARG A 159 -25.16 -2.58 -12.80
CA ARG A 159 -26.57 -2.15 -12.92
C ARG A 159 -27.27 -2.05 -11.57
N GLN A 160 -27.03 -2.99 -10.65
CA GLN A 160 -27.59 -2.96 -9.29
C GLN A 160 -27.05 -1.79 -8.46
N LEU A 161 -25.79 -1.41 -8.66
CA LEU A 161 -25.16 -0.25 -8.03
C LEU A 161 -25.58 1.08 -8.70
N GLY A 162 -26.24 1.03 -9.87
CA GLY A 162 -26.51 2.20 -10.71
C GLY A 162 -25.25 2.80 -11.33
N ALA A 163 -24.14 2.04 -11.35
CA ALA A 163 -22.88 2.50 -11.94
C ALA A 163 -22.94 2.47 -13.46
N GLN A 164 -22.46 3.55 -14.10
CA GLN A 164 -22.31 3.65 -15.55
C GLN A 164 -20.92 3.16 -16.00
N TYR A 165 -19.93 3.33 -15.14
CA TYR A 165 -18.56 2.92 -15.42
C TYR A 165 -17.95 2.14 -14.26
N PHE A 166 -17.12 1.16 -14.60
CA PHE A 166 -16.15 0.56 -13.68
C PHE A 166 -14.77 1.15 -13.92
N VAL A 167 -14.10 1.50 -12.84
CA VAL A 167 -12.65 1.75 -12.82
C VAL A 167 -12.00 0.52 -12.20
N THR A 168 -11.16 -0.13 -12.96
CA THR A 168 -10.45 -1.35 -12.56
C THR A 168 -9.04 -1.34 -13.14
N GLY A 169 -8.28 -2.39 -12.92
CA GLY A 169 -6.96 -2.52 -13.51
C GLY A 169 -6.25 -3.80 -13.12
N ARG A 170 -5.02 -3.86 -13.56
CA ARG A 170 -4.12 -4.98 -13.28
C ARG A 170 -2.74 -4.44 -12.94
N ILE A 171 -2.12 -5.03 -11.92
CA ILE A 171 -0.73 -4.77 -11.61
C ILE A 171 0.11 -5.99 -12.01
N THR A 172 1.20 -5.74 -12.75
CA THR A 172 2.16 -6.75 -13.20
C THR A 172 3.56 -6.40 -12.72
N SER A 173 4.48 -7.35 -12.73
CA SER A 173 5.89 -7.09 -12.48
C SER A 173 6.79 -7.91 -13.40
N VAL A 174 7.93 -7.31 -13.79
CA VAL A 174 9.01 -7.96 -14.53
C VAL A 174 10.27 -7.92 -13.67
N ASP A 175 10.83 -9.09 -13.38
CA ASP A 175 12.06 -9.27 -12.60
C ASP A 175 13.22 -9.56 -13.55
N GLU A 176 14.27 -8.76 -13.46
CA GLU A 176 15.47 -8.91 -14.28
C GLU A 176 16.72 -8.83 -13.42
N ARG A 177 17.69 -9.73 -13.70
CA ARG A 177 18.98 -9.79 -13.02
C ARG A 177 20.11 -9.79 -14.02
N PHE A 178 20.99 -8.81 -13.92
CA PHE A 178 22.13 -8.71 -14.81
C PHE A 178 23.34 -8.06 -14.12
N LYS A 179 24.52 -8.69 -14.21
CA LYS A 179 25.82 -8.17 -13.74
C LYS A 179 25.78 -7.54 -12.34
N GLY A 180 25.18 -8.24 -11.36
CA GLY A 180 25.07 -7.76 -9.99
C GLY A 180 23.95 -6.75 -9.73
N THR A 181 23.19 -6.38 -10.75
CA THR A 181 21.99 -5.55 -10.60
C THR A 181 20.74 -6.43 -10.63
N HIS A 182 19.86 -6.24 -9.67
CA HIS A 182 18.51 -6.83 -9.62
C HIS A 182 17.50 -5.71 -9.84
N ARG A 183 16.81 -5.70 -10.98
CA ARG A 183 15.78 -4.72 -11.35
C ARG A 183 14.41 -5.35 -11.28
N LEU A 184 13.49 -4.69 -10.61
CA LEU A 184 12.07 -5.03 -10.59
C LEU A 184 11.28 -3.85 -11.14
N GLN A 185 10.49 -4.12 -12.18
CA GLN A 185 9.67 -3.14 -12.86
C GLN A 185 8.21 -3.48 -12.66
N TYR A 186 7.45 -2.54 -12.11
CA TYR A 186 6.00 -2.65 -11.92
C TYR A 186 5.26 -1.86 -12.98
N SER A 187 4.18 -2.45 -13.50
CA SER A 187 3.24 -1.78 -14.39
C SER A 187 1.86 -1.81 -13.78
N LEU A 188 1.23 -0.63 -13.65
CA LEU A 188 -0.18 -0.49 -13.31
C LEU A 188 -0.96 -0.14 -14.57
N ILE A 189 -1.77 -1.06 -15.04
CA ILE A 189 -2.72 -0.86 -16.13
C ILE A 189 -4.06 -0.47 -15.52
N LEU A 190 -4.53 0.75 -15.80
CA LEU A 190 -5.83 1.26 -15.38
C LEU A 190 -6.80 1.20 -16.55
N GLN A 191 -8.02 0.74 -16.29
CA GLN A 191 -9.10 0.65 -17.28
C GLN A 191 -10.37 1.30 -16.77
N VAL A 192 -11.09 1.96 -17.67
CA VAL A 192 -12.47 2.41 -17.46
C VAL A 192 -13.38 1.65 -18.43
N ILE A 193 -14.30 0.89 -17.88
CA ILE A 193 -15.20 0.00 -18.60
C ILE A 193 -16.62 0.51 -18.46
N GLU A 194 -17.35 0.65 -19.57
CA GLU A 194 -18.75 0.98 -19.57
C GLU A 194 -19.58 -0.24 -19.15
N VAL A 195 -20.41 -0.07 -18.13
CA VAL A 195 -21.15 -1.20 -17.50
C VAL A 195 -22.17 -1.82 -18.46
N GLU A 196 -22.84 -0.99 -19.27
CA GLU A 196 -23.92 -1.44 -20.15
C GLU A 196 -23.38 -2.30 -21.32
N THR A 197 -22.30 -1.86 -21.94
CA THR A 197 -21.74 -2.47 -23.15
C THR A 197 -20.56 -3.41 -22.88
N GLY A 198 -19.91 -3.27 -21.72
CA GLY A 198 -18.65 -3.97 -21.41
C GLY A 198 -17.44 -3.43 -22.17
N LEU A 199 -17.58 -2.32 -22.89
CA LEU A 199 -16.51 -1.74 -23.67
C LEU A 199 -15.48 -1.02 -22.79
N ILE A 200 -14.20 -1.25 -23.05
CA ILE A 200 -13.12 -0.47 -22.45
C ILE A 200 -13.10 0.90 -23.14
N ARG A 201 -13.47 1.93 -22.40
CA ARG A 201 -13.53 3.32 -22.90
C ARG A 201 -12.23 4.09 -22.67
N PHE A 202 -11.41 3.60 -21.75
CA PHE A 202 -10.09 4.12 -21.46
C PHE A 202 -9.18 3.02 -20.95
N GLN A 203 -7.92 3.05 -21.37
CA GLN A 203 -6.86 2.22 -20.81
C GLN A 203 -5.55 3.00 -20.86
N ASN A 204 -4.79 2.94 -19.78
CA ASN A 204 -3.42 3.45 -19.73
C ASN A 204 -2.54 2.56 -18.88
N GLU A 205 -1.25 2.56 -19.19
CA GLU A 205 -0.22 1.86 -18.42
C GLU A 205 0.79 2.87 -17.88
N ALA A 206 0.99 2.84 -16.57
CA ALA A 206 2.08 3.56 -15.90
C ALA A 206 3.12 2.54 -15.39
N VAL A 207 4.40 2.88 -15.51
CA VAL A 207 5.51 1.98 -15.21
C VAL A 207 6.45 2.60 -14.19
N ARG A 208 6.89 1.81 -13.20
CA ARG A 208 7.87 2.21 -12.20
C ARG A 208 8.93 1.13 -12.02
N SER A 209 10.20 1.51 -12.09
CA SER A 209 11.33 0.58 -11.92
C SER A 209 12.10 0.88 -10.65
N LYS A 210 12.54 -0.18 -9.97
CA LYS A 210 13.46 -0.14 -8.82
C LYS A 210 14.60 -1.12 -9.06
N ALA A 211 15.77 -0.82 -8.51
CA ALA A 211 16.92 -1.70 -8.63
C ALA A 211 17.74 -1.76 -7.34
N LEU A 212 18.30 -2.94 -7.07
CA LEU A 212 19.36 -3.15 -6.10
C LEU A 212 20.65 -3.38 -6.88
N ALA A 213 21.67 -2.57 -6.63
CA ALA A 213 23.04 -2.80 -7.09
C ALA A 213 23.84 -3.45 -5.94
N ARG A 214 24.66 -4.45 -6.27
CA ARG A 214 25.64 -5.06 -5.36
C ARG A 214 27.03 -4.59 -5.72
#